data_3895c5e698e3f68106d3a1b31b846b22
#
_entry.id   3895c5e698e3f68106d3a1b31b846b22
#
_cell.length_a   1.000
_cell.length_b   1.000
_cell.length_c   1.000
_cell.angle_alpha   90.00
_cell.angle_beta   90.00
_cell.angle_gamma   90.00
#
_symmetry.space_group_name_H-M   'P 1'
#
loop_
_entity.id
_entity.type
_entity.pdbx_description
1 polymer ?
#
loop_
_entity_poly.entity_id
_entity_poly.type
_entity_poly.pdbx_seq_one_letter_code
_entity_poly.pdbx_strand_id
1 'polypeptide(L)'
;MILIIFSVFFITSCMTKDEKSVSATIDFWTFPNFTSESGKAGDFEQSLIDAFRKENPSIKINFKLLSFADGGKEIQDAIDKGNPPDIIYDAPGRILLWANSGLLEPLDDVLATEKPYITVGLLAVSAGKDRRTYMYPIHCGPFSMAFNKEMLEDLGLIDLLPYTRRDRQWTLGEYEKLLSALRSKLPSEKTPGVFFYKTQGGDQGTRAFLVNLYGNARLLNGDYSQYVFNTPNAVKNLDWTVKAMKTGLLFDGKDMTSNDAIQMFVESNAAHTILYSPQLNKMYDGKRNYKGKDFTPIYMPFPNSSSAPVLEFLAGGACIFKTSNKHRTKATKKFLHFMATDEVWAQKVINATGGFPASSKVSVETKDPEILYNSVLQRFYGQYYNNINGFGDMRGYWNTALKNAASGKDIQSVLDVFVRDSNNSLKK
;
A
#
# COMPACT_ATOMS: atom_id res chain seq x y z
N MET A 1 -50.71 4.42 -61.75
CA MET A 1 -50.03 5.49 -61.02
C MET A 1 -50.40 5.33 -59.53
N ILE A 2 -49.51 4.61 -58.79
CA ILE A 2 -49.72 4.24 -57.39
C ILE A 2 -48.97 5.27 -56.56
N LEU A 3 -49.71 6.00 -55.71
CA LEU A 3 -49.17 7.01 -54.79
C LEU A 3 -48.74 6.29 -53.50
N ILE A 4 -47.45 6.23 -53.24
CA ILE A 4 -46.91 5.72 -51.99
C ILE A 4 -46.77 6.92 -51.01
N ILE A 5 -47.59 6.92 -49.96
CA ILE A 5 -47.52 7.89 -48.88
C ILE A 5 -46.48 7.39 -47.86
N PHE A 6 -45.36 8.11 -47.72
CA PHE A 6 -44.37 7.88 -46.67
C PHE A 6 -44.84 8.57 -45.41
N SER A 7 -45.30 7.75 -44.43
CA SER A 7 -45.55 8.22 -43.06
C SER A 7 -44.22 8.28 -42.31
N VAL A 8 -43.72 9.47 -42.04
CA VAL A 8 -42.59 9.71 -41.14
C VAL A 8 -43.10 9.62 -39.71
N PHE A 9 -42.78 8.52 -39.05
CA PHE A 9 -42.95 8.40 -37.59
C PHE A 9 -41.85 9.19 -36.89
N PHE A 10 -42.24 10.34 -36.32
CA PHE A 10 -41.40 11.00 -35.31
C PHE A 10 -41.47 10.17 -34.02
N ILE A 11 -40.40 9.44 -33.75
CA ILE A 11 -40.17 8.84 -32.44
C ILE A 11 -39.71 9.98 -31.53
N THR A 12 -40.66 10.60 -30.83
CA THR A 12 -40.34 11.43 -29.67
C THR A 12 -39.84 10.51 -28.56
N SER A 13 -38.53 10.47 -28.43
CA SER A 13 -37.88 9.87 -27.26
C SER A 13 -38.37 10.63 -26.02
N CYS A 14 -39.25 10.01 -25.25
CA CYS A 14 -39.56 10.45 -23.90
C CYS A 14 -38.29 10.30 -23.06
N MET A 15 -37.47 11.35 -23.02
CA MET A 15 -36.49 11.50 -21.95
C MET A 15 -37.26 11.57 -20.64
N THR A 16 -37.16 10.53 -19.83
CA THR A 16 -37.71 10.48 -18.48
C THR A 16 -37.13 11.64 -17.68
N LYS A 17 -38.01 12.63 -17.42
CA LYS A 17 -37.81 13.67 -16.42
C LYS A 17 -37.74 12.99 -15.07
N ASP A 18 -36.53 12.85 -14.49
CA ASP A 18 -36.27 12.94 -13.04
C ASP A 18 -34.79 12.62 -12.68
N GLU A 19 -33.83 13.27 -13.33
CA GLU A 19 -32.57 13.58 -12.66
C GLU A 19 -32.59 15.06 -12.28
N LYS A 20 -33.31 15.39 -11.17
CA LYS A 20 -33.08 16.67 -10.51
C LYS A 20 -31.60 16.82 -10.27
N SER A 21 -30.96 17.84 -10.86
CA SER A 21 -29.56 18.13 -10.69
C SER A 21 -29.20 18.12 -9.21
N VAL A 22 -28.34 17.17 -8.79
CA VAL A 22 -27.91 17.12 -7.40
C VAL A 22 -27.10 18.37 -7.12
N SER A 23 -27.59 19.21 -6.20
CA SER A 23 -26.86 20.39 -5.72
C SER A 23 -26.41 20.13 -4.29
N ALA A 24 -25.11 20.21 -4.04
CA ALA A 24 -24.53 20.02 -2.72
C ALA A 24 -23.14 20.65 -2.63
N THR A 25 -22.72 20.92 -1.40
CA THR A 25 -21.30 21.15 -1.07
C THR A 25 -20.84 19.95 -0.28
N ILE A 26 -19.73 19.33 -0.69
CA ILE A 26 -19.11 18.16 -0.05
C ILE A 26 -17.68 18.49 0.36
N ASP A 27 -17.22 17.84 1.42
CA ASP A 27 -15.86 17.99 1.96
C ASP A 27 -15.03 16.75 1.59
N PHE A 28 -13.97 16.95 0.79
CA PHE A 28 -13.02 15.92 0.40
C PHE A 28 -11.69 16.10 1.12
N TRP A 29 -11.29 15.12 1.93
CA TRP A 29 -10.01 15.12 2.63
C TRP A 29 -9.14 13.96 2.15
N THR A 30 -7.83 14.18 2.02
CA THR A 30 -6.85 13.14 1.72
C THR A 30 -5.48 13.47 2.31
N PHE A 31 -4.68 12.44 2.51
CA PHE A 31 -3.23 12.57 2.72
C PHE A 31 -2.54 12.82 1.37
N PRO A 32 -1.25 13.24 1.34
CA PRO A 32 -0.52 13.47 0.09
C PRO A 32 -0.18 12.12 -0.62
N ASN A 33 -1.22 11.43 -1.05
CA ASN A 33 -1.15 10.14 -1.72
C ASN A 33 -0.99 10.26 -3.25
N PHE A 34 -1.20 11.46 -3.78
CA PHE A 34 -1.15 11.71 -5.22
C PHE A 34 0.02 12.63 -5.56
N THR A 35 0.79 12.25 -6.56
CA THR A 35 1.82 13.12 -7.14
C THR A 35 1.24 13.93 -8.27
N SER A 36 1.70 15.18 -8.44
CA SER A 36 1.34 16.04 -9.57
C SER A 36 2.54 16.28 -10.48
N GLU A 37 2.29 16.68 -11.73
CA GLU A 37 3.36 17.09 -12.67
C GLU A 37 4.10 18.34 -12.17
N SER A 38 3.44 19.20 -11.42
CA SER A 38 4.06 20.39 -10.80
C SER A 38 4.97 20.04 -9.64
N GLY A 39 4.92 18.82 -9.11
CA GLY A 39 5.59 18.40 -7.88
C GLY A 39 4.99 18.95 -6.59
N LYS A 40 3.92 19.78 -6.66
CA LYS A 40 3.27 20.37 -5.50
C LYS A 40 2.13 19.49 -5.02
N ALA A 41 2.14 19.15 -3.72
CA ALA A 41 1.08 18.37 -3.10
C ALA A 41 -0.27 19.12 -3.14
N GLY A 42 -1.34 18.41 -3.50
CA GLY A 42 -2.70 18.96 -3.64
C GLY A 42 -3.06 19.43 -5.05
N ASP A 43 -2.10 19.68 -5.94
CA ASP A 43 -2.40 20.18 -7.29
C ASP A 43 -3.10 19.13 -8.16
N PHE A 44 -2.78 17.84 -7.95
CA PHE A 44 -3.49 16.76 -8.64
C PHE A 44 -4.96 16.70 -8.21
N GLU A 45 -5.21 16.72 -6.92
CA GLU A 45 -6.56 16.66 -6.36
C GLU A 45 -7.40 17.87 -6.80
N GLN A 46 -6.80 19.06 -6.85
CA GLN A 46 -7.49 20.24 -7.37
C GLN A 46 -7.85 20.08 -8.85
N SER A 47 -6.96 19.50 -9.66
CA SER A 47 -7.21 19.23 -11.08
C SER A 47 -8.34 18.22 -11.29
N LEU A 48 -8.39 17.16 -10.46
CA LEU A 48 -9.48 16.17 -10.43
C LEU A 48 -10.81 16.82 -10.08
N ILE A 49 -10.84 17.68 -9.06
CA ILE A 49 -12.02 18.42 -8.61
C ILE A 49 -12.53 19.35 -9.72
N ASP A 50 -11.63 20.07 -10.37
CA ASP A 50 -12.00 21.02 -11.44
C ASP A 50 -12.57 20.29 -12.65
N ALA A 51 -12.04 19.12 -12.99
CA ALA A 51 -12.59 18.27 -14.05
C ALA A 51 -13.99 17.76 -13.70
N PHE A 52 -14.17 17.22 -12.51
CA PHE A 52 -15.50 16.77 -12.04
C PHE A 52 -16.54 17.90 -12.06
N ARG A 53 -16.15 19.10 -11.63
CA ARG A 53 -17.05 20.26 -11.58
C ARG A 53 -17.47 20.78 -12.96
N LYS A 54 -16.66 20.58 -14.02
CA LYS A 54 -17.09 20.93 -15.39
C LYS A 54 -18.32 20.15 -15.81
N GLU A 55 -18.42 18.88 -15.43
CA GLU A 55 -19.57 18.04 -15.72
C GLU A 55 -20.67 18.16 -14.67
N ASN A 56 -20.34 18.61 -13.47
CA ASN A 56 -21.23 18.70 -12.31
C ASN A 56 -21.20 20.08 -11.64
N PRO A 57 -21.59 21.16 -12.36
CA PRO A 57 -21.38 22.54 -11.87
C PRO A 57 -22.21 22.88 -10.61
N SER A 58 -23.25 22.12 -10.30
CA SER A 58 -24.06 22.28 -9.09
C SER A 58 -23.45 21.62 -7.85
N ILE A 59 -22.37 20.84 -7.98
CA ILE A 59 -21.68 20.23 -6.86
C ILE A 59 -20.39 21.01 -6.57
N LYS A 60 -20.29 21.55 -5.34
CA LYS A 60 -19.09 22.21 -4.85
C LYS A 60 -18.28 21.22 -4.00
N ILE A 61 -16.96 21.26 -4.09
CA ILE A 61 -16.07 20.44 -3.31
C ILE A 61 -15.10 21.33 -2.54
N ASN A 62 -15.11 21.24 -1.22
CA ASN A 62 -14.10 21.81 -0.36
C ASN A 62 -13.02 20.76 -0.18
N PHE A 63 -11.80 21.09 -0.58
CA PHE A 63 -10.66 20.19 -0.51
C PHE A 63 -9.78 20.51 0.69
N LYS A 64 -9.32 19.46 1.40
CA LYS A 64 -8.32 19.59 2.45
C LYS A 64 -7.26 18.51 2.31
N LEU A 65 -6.00 18.96 2.18
CA LEU A 65 -4.84 18.10 2.25
C LEU A 65 -4.41 17.97 3.72
N LEU A 66 -4.31 16.72 4.20
CA LEU A 66 -3.88 16.37 5.55
C LEU A 66 -2.37 16.13 5.59
N SER A 67 -1.75 16.36 6.75
CA SER A 67 -0.38 15.91 6.97
C SER A 67 -0.34 14.46 7.45
N PHE A 68 0.72 13.71 7.16
CA PHE A 68 0.90 12.37 7.74
C PHE A 68 1.15 12.41 9.26
N ALA A 69 1.64 13.53 9.78
CA ALA A 69 1.91 13.70 11.21
C ALA A 69 0.61 13.89 12.02
N ASP A 70 -0.25 14.80 11.59
CA ASP A 70 -1.39 15.28 12.39
C ASP A 70 -2.75 14.88 11.82
N GLY A 71 -2.82 14.52 10.52
CA GLY A 71 -4.08 14.31 9.82
C GLY A 71 -4.97 13.22 10.45
N GLY A 72 -4.38 12.19 11.05
CA GLY A 72 -5.15 11.20 11.79
C GLY A 72 -5.89 11.79 12.98
N LYS A 73 -5.24 12.70 13.72
CA LYS A 73 -5.86 13.43 14.83
C LYS A 73 -6.93 14.41 14.33
N GLU A 74 -6.66 15.11 13.25
CA GLU A 74 -7.62 16.06 12.67
C GLU A 74 -8.92 15.37 12.24
N ILE A 75 -8.82 14.16 11.65
CA ILE A 75 -10.00 13.36 11.29
C ILE A 75 -10.76 12.95 12.56
N GLN A 76 -10.05 12.46 13.59
CA GLN A 76 -10.68 12.04 14.84
C GLN A 76 -11.38 13.21 15.52
N ASP A 77 -10.73 14.37 15.61
CA ASP A 77 -11.32 15.60 16.17
C ASP A 77 -12.60 16.02 15.43
N ALA A 78 -12.65 15.83 14.09
CA ALA A 78 -13.84 16.12 13.29
C ALA A 78 -14.98 15.12 13.56
N ILE A 79 -14.64 13.83 13.69
CA ILE A 79 -15.59 12.78 14.07
C ILE A 79 -16.19 13.05 15.46
N ASP A 80 -15.36 13.36 16.43
CA ASP A 80 -15.76 13.62 17.83
C ASP A 80 -16.66 14.84 17.95
N LYS A 81 -16.48 15.82 17.06
CA LYS A 81 -17.34 17.02 16.94
C LYS A 81 -18.64 16.77 16.14
N GLY A 82 -18.84 15.54 15.63
CA GLY A 82 -20.00 15.19 14.81
C GLY A 82 -20.02 15.84 13.40
N ASN A 83 -18.87 16.29 12.93
CA ASN A 83 -18.70 16.93 11.62
C ASN A 83 -17.54 16.32 10.81
N PRO A 84 -17.56 14.99 10.54
CA PRO A 84 -16.55 14.38 9.68
C PRO A 84 -16.67 14.89 8.25
N PRO A 85 -15.61 14.79 7.42
CA PRO A 85 -15.71 15.07 5.99
C PRO A 85 -16.68 14.09 5.30
N ASP A 86 -17.15 14.44 4.10
CA ASP A 86 -18.04 13.53 3.35
C ASP A 86 -17.27 12.35 2.76
N ILE A 87 -16.06 12.59 2.25
CA ILE A 87 -15.23 11.58 1.62
C ILE A 87 -13.77 11.72 2.07
N ILE A 88 -13.16 10.58 2.39
CA ILE A 88 -11.71 10.48 2.65
C ILE A 88 -11.10 9.43 1.72
N TYR A 89 -9.93 9.76 1.16
CA TYR A 89 -9.06 8.79 0.50
C TYR A 89 -7.94 8.35 1.46
N ASP A 90 -7.91 7.04 1.79
CA ASP A 90 -6.98 6.50 2.79
C ASP A 90 -6.73 4.99 2.61
N ALA A 91 -5.97 4.39 3.52
CA ALA A 91 -5.73 2.97 3.60
C ALA A 91 -6.86 2.22 4.36
N PRO A 92 -7.10 0.94 4.07
CA PRO A 92 -8.20 0.16 4.67
C PRO A 92 -8.19 0.12 6.21
N GLY A 93 -7.00 0.17 6.83
CA GLY A 93 -6.88 0.06 8.28
C GLY A 93 -7.73 1.08 9.05
N ARG A 94 -7.63 2.37 8.72
CA ARG A 94 -8.46 3.40 9.35
C ARG A 94 -9.91 3.35 8.85
N ILE A 95 -10.10 3.16 7.55
CA ILE A 95 -11.44 3.10 6.95
C ILE A 95 -12.30 2.01 7.62
N LEU A 96 -11.74 0.83 7.84
CA LEU A 96 -12.51 -0.27 8.43
C LEU A 96 -12.73 -0.10 9.94
N LEU A 97 -11.88 0.64 10.65
CA LEU A 97 -12.18 1.04 12.03
C LEU A 97 -13.43 1.93 12.08
N TRP A 98 -13.52 2.93 11.21
CA TRP A 98 -14.71 3.80 11.11
C TRP A 98 -15.95 3.04 10.63
N ALA A 99 -15.78 2.10 9.68
CA ALA A 99 -16.87 1.23 9.22
C ALA A 99 -17.44 0.39 10.35
N ASN A 100 -16.57 -0.29 11.09
CA ASN A 100 -16.96 -1.14 12.22
C ASN A 100 -17.56 -0.35 13.41
N SER A 101 -17.25 0.94 13.50
CA SER A 101 -17.89 1.88 14.43
C SER A 101 -19.22 2.46 13.90
N GLY A 102 -19.67 2.02 12.73
CA GLY A 102 -20.95 2.44 12.14
C GLY A 102 -20.97 3.83 11.52
N LEU A 103 -19.80 4.47 11.34
CA LEU A 103 -19.69 5.86 10.87
C LEU A 103 -19.79 5.99 9.33
N LEU A 104 -19.54 4.91 8.59
CA LEU A 104 -19.45 4.97 7.13
C LEU A 104 -20.71 4.50 6.41
N GLU A 105 -20.93 5.10 5.26
CA GLU A 105 -21.95 4.68 4.28
C GLU A 105 -21.46 3.43 3.53
N PRO A 106 -22.25 2.36 3.41
CA PRO A 106 -21.89 1.23 2.56
C PRO A 106 -21.87 1.63 1.08
N LEU A 107 -20.94 1.05 0.34
CA LEU A 107 -20.67 1.36 -1.06
C LEU A 107 -21.06 0.23 -2.02
N ASP A 108 -21.84 -0.77 -1.55
CA ASP A 108 -22.22 -1.92 -2.38
C ASP A 108 -23.02 -1.52 -3.62
N ASP A 109 -23.82 -0.46 -3.54
CA ASP A 109 -24.55 0.12 -4.67
C ASP A 109 -23.62 0.79 -5.69
N VAL A 110 -22.62 1.54 -5.23
CA VAL A 110 -21.63 2.21 -6.10
C VAL A 110 -20.76 1.20 -6.80
N LEU A 111 -20.46 0.08 -6.14
CA LEU A 111 -19.61 -1.00 -6.63
C LEU A 111 -20.36 -2.07 -7.44
N ALA A 112 -21.68 -2.01 -7.53
CA ALA A 112 -22.49 -3.11 -8.08
C ALA A 112 -22.05 -3.56 -9.47
N THR A 113 -21.71 -2.63 -10.37
CA THR A 113 -21.22 -2.89 -11.73
C THR A 113 -19.71 -3.10 -11.81
N GLU A 114 -18.97 -2.71 -10.77
CA GLU A 114 -17.51 -2.70 -10.78
C GLU A 114 -16.89 -3.94 -10.10
N LYS A 115 -17.61 -4.56 -9.14
CA LYS A 115 -17.13 -5.75 -8.40
C LYS A 115 -16.51 -6.85 -9.27
N PRO A 116 -17.08 -7.21 -10.45
CA PRO A 116 -16.50 -8.27 -11.29
C PRO A 116 -15.10 -7.95 -11.83
N TYR A 117 -14.72 -6.69 -11.85
CA TYR A 117 -13.44 -6.22 -12.38
C TYR A 117 -12.41 -5.93 -11.30
N ILE A 118 -12.80 -5.99 -10.02
CA ILE A 118 -11.91 -5.73 -8.89
C ILE A 118 -11.37 -7.06 -8.34
N THR A 119 -10.08 -7.10 -8.04
CA THR A 119 -9.43 -8.26 -7.43
C THR A 119 -10.12 -8.67 -6.13
N VAL A 120 -10.46 -9.95 -5.99
CA VAL A 120 -11.20 -10.49 -4.83
C VAL A 120 -10.51 -10.16 -3.49
N GLY A 121 -9.18 -10.23 -3.44
CA GLY A 121 -8.40 -9.87 -2.25
C GLY A 121 -8.58 -8.40 -1.85
N LEU A 122 -8.71 -7.49 -2.80
CA LEU A 122 -8.95 -6.06 -2.52
C LEU A 122 -10.39 -5.79 -2.06
N LEU A 123 -11.37 -6.53 -2.59
CA LEU A 123 -12.73 -6.48 -2.07
C LEU A 123 -12.80 -6.99 -0.63
N ALA A 124 -12.07 -8.07 -0.31
CA ALA A 124 -12.02 -8.61 1.04
C ALA A 124 -11.44 -7.61 2.05
N VAL A 125 -10.36 -6.90 1.70
CA VAL A 125 -9.76 -5.86 2.58
C VAL A 125 -10.55 -4.55 2.59
N SER A 126 -11.62 -4.46 1.82
CA SER A 126 -12.52 -3.29 1.76
C SER A 126 -13.84 -3.51 2.51
N ALA A 127 -14.08 -4.74 3.01
CA ALA A 127 -15.32 -5.12 3.66
C ALA A 127 -15.23 -5.00 5.19
N GLY A 128 -16.29 -4.46 5.80
CA GLY A 128 -16.47 -4.45 7.25
C GLY A 128 -16.84 -5.81 7.83
N LYS A 129 -16.97 -5.90 9.16
CA LYS A 129 -17.37 -7.13 9.88
C LYS A 129 -18.74 -7.67 9.45
N ASP A 130 -19.63 -6.79 9.00
CA ASP A 130 -20.96 -7.12 8.46
C ASP A 130 -20.93 -7.58 6.99
N ARG A 131 -19.74 -7.74 6.41
CA ARG A 131 -19.47 -8.15 5.01
C ARG A 131 -19.95 -7.14 3.95
N ARG A 132 -20.34 -5.93 4.33
CA ARG A 132 -20.61 -4.84 3.40
C ARG A 132 -19.32 -4.13 3.03
N THR A 133 -19.28 -3.58 1.81
CA THR A 133 -18.11 -2.86 1.34
C THR A 133 -18.15 -1.41 1.79
N TYR A 134 -17.08 -0.93 2.44
CA TYR A 134 -16.98 0.44 2.98
C TYR A 134 -15.83 1.25 2.39
N MET A 135 -14.90 0.61 1.72
CA MET A 135 -13.88 1.27 0.92
C MET A 135 -14.09 0.94 -0.55
N TYR A 136 -14.12 1.95 -1.41
CA TYR A 136 -13.95 1.72 -2.84
C TYR A 136 -12.45 1.55 -3.10
N PRO A 137 -11.95 0.34 -3.40
CA PRO A 137 -10.52 0.14 -3.63
C PRO A 137 -10.15 0.74 -4.98
N ILE A 138 -9.13 1.59 -5.01
CA ILE A 138 -8.69 2.29 -6.21
C ILE A 138 -7.34 1.78 -6.68
N HIS A 139 -6.37 1.66 -5.75
CA HIS A 139 -5.05 1.16 -6.10
C HIS A 139 -4.51 0.15 -5.09
N CYS A 140 -3.51 -0.60 -5.52
CA CYS A 140 -2.68 -1.43 -4.64
C CYS A 140 -1.22 -1.38 -5.09
N GLY A 141 -0.32 -1.90 -4.26
CA GLY A 141 1.08 -2.05 -4.61
C GLY A 141 1.82 -2.96 -3.63
N PRO A 142 2.72 -3.85 -4.12
CA PRO A 142 3.50 -4.71 -3.25
C PRO A 142 4.54 -3.90 -2.48
N PHE A 143 4.82 -4.32 -1.25
CA PHE A 143 6.09 -4.02 -0.60
C PHE A 143 7.07 -5.15 -0.89
N SER A 144 8.23 -4.79 -1.42
CA SER A 144 9.28 -5.71 -1.82
C SER A 144 10.65 -5.20 -1.38
N MET A 145 11.69 -5.96 -1.66
CA MET A 145 13.06 -5.46 -1.61
C MET A 145 13.35 -4.65 -2.88
N ALA A 146 14.31 -3.74 -2.79
CA ALA A 146 14.89 -3.08 -3.95
C ALA A 146 16.42 -3.00 -3.83
N PHE A 147 17.12 -3.16 -4.95
CA PHE A 147 18.57 -3.14 -5.05
C PHE A 147 19.03 -2.05 -6.01
N ASN A 148 20.14 -1.38 -5.69
CA ASN A 148 20.75 -0.39 -6.57
C ASN A 148 21.51 -1.11 -7.70
N LYS A 149 20.97 -1.06 -8.92
CA LYS A 149 21.50 -1.75 -10.10
C LYS A 149 22.91 -1.32 -10.41
N GLU A 150 23.12 -0.03 -10.58
CA GLU A 150 24.41 0.54 -10.99
C GLU A 150 25.52 0.27 -9.96
N MET A 151 25.17 0.25 -8.67
CA MET A 151 26.11 -0.15 -7.63
C MET A 151 26.50 -1.62 -7.75
N LEU A 152 25.56 -2.52 -8.00
CA LEU A 152 25.85 -3.95 -8.19
C LEU A 152 26.69 -4.20 -9.45
N GLU A 153 26.41 -3.48 -10.54
CA GLU A 153 27.20 -3.55 -11.79
C GLU A 153 28.64 -3.08 -11.56
N ASP A 154 28.82 -1.92 -10.94
CA ASP A 154 30.16 -1.37 -10.63
C ASP A 154 31.00 -2.25 -9.72
N LEU A 155 30.37 -2.98 -8.80
CA LEU A 155 31.02 -3.93 -7.92
C LEU A 155 31.24 -5.30 -8.59
N GLY A 156 30.70 -5.53 -9.80
CA GLY A 156 30.73 -6.84 -10.48
C GLY A 156 29.92 -7.89 -9.71
N LEU A 157 28.79 -7.52 -9.10
CA LEU A 157 27.95 -8.40 -8.28
C LEU A 157 26.55 -8.59 -8.86
N ILE A 158 26.23 -7.97 -9.98
CA ILE A 158 24.88 -8.00 -10.56
C ILE A 158 24.42 -9.44 -10.88
N ASP A 159 25.31 -10.33 -11.27
CA ASP A 159 25.02 -11.74 -11.60
C ASP A 159 24.66 -12.58 -10.35
N LEU A 160 24.93 -12.08 -9.14
CA LEU A 160 24.50 -12.72 -7.90
C LEU A 160 23.05 -12.40 -7.57
N LEU A 161 22.45 -11.39 -8.19
CA LEU A 161 21.05 -11.04 -8.05
C LEU A 161 20.25 -11.73 -9.18
N PRO A 162 19.32 -12.65 -8.89
CA PRO A 162 18.63 -13.42 -9.93
C PRO A 162 17.48 -12.63 -10.58
N TYR A 163 17.69 -11.35 -10.86
CA TYR A 163 16.65 -10.44 -11.40
C TYR A 163 16.25 -10.74 -12.86
N THR A 164 17.04 -11.54 -13.58
CA THR A 164 16.74 -12.00 -14.94
C THR A 164 15.82 -13.23 -14.96
N ARG A 165 15.61 -13.89 -13.82
CA ARG A 165 14.60 -14.97 -13.72
C ARG A 165 13.21 -14.40 -13.89
N ARG A 166 12.34 -15.17 -14.54
CA ARG A 166 10.95 -14.73 -14.83
C ARG A 166 10.19 -14.24 -13.60
N ASP A 167 10.36 -14.89 -12.46
CA ASP A 167 9.65 -14.58 -11.21
C ASP A 167 10.59 -14.07 -10.12
N ARG A 168 11.88 -13.94 -10.41
CA ARG A 168 12.94 -13.47 -9.51
C ARG A 168 12.95 -14.15 -8.14
N GLN A 169 12.34 -15.35 -8.02
CA GLN A 169 12.40 -16.10 -6.76
C GLN A 169 13.83 -16.58 -6.48
N TRP A 170 14.22 -16.51 -5.23
CA TRP A 170 15.54 -16.85 -4.74
C TRP A 170 15.51 -17.36 -3.31
N THR A 171 16.59 -18.04 -2.93
CA THR A 171 16.76 -18.66 -1.62
C THR A 171 17.51 -17.73 -0.66
N LEU A 172 17.41 -18.03 0.64
CA LEU A 172 18.23 -17.38 1.66
C LEU A 172 19.73 -17.54 1.38
N GLY A 173 20.18 -18.73 0.93
CA GLY A 173 21.59 -18.96 0.61
C GLY A 173 22.11 -18.09 -0.55
N GLU A 174 21.28 -17.83 -1.58
CA GLU A 174 21.64 -16.89 -2.64
C GLU A 174 21.73 -15.46 -2.11
N TYR A 175 20.83 -15.07 -1.21
CA TYR A 175 20.86 -13.76 -0.55
C TYR A 175 22.11 -13.61 0.33
N GLU A 176 22.43 -14.60 1.16
CA GLU A 176 23.66 -14.61 1.99
C GLU A 176 24.93 -14.47 1.15
N LYS A 177 24.98 -15.16 0.00
CA LYS A 177 26.11 -15.04 -0.93
C LYS A 177 26.26 -13.60 -1.45
N LEU A 178 25.16 -12.97 -1.85
CA LEU A 178 25.18 -11.57 -2.28
C LEU A 178 25.58 -10.63 -1.14
N LEU A 179 25.01 -10.77 0.06
CA LEU A 179 25.35 -9.95 1.22
C LEU A 179 26.83 -10.06 1.60
N SER A 180 27.38 -11.28 1.61
CA SER A 180 28.79 -11.52 1.90
C SER A 180 29.72 -10.87 0.87
N ALA A 181 29.34 -10.95 -0.42
CA ALA A 181 30.10 -10.31 -1.49
C ALA A 181 30.00 -8.77 -1.39
N LEU A 182 28.83 -8.23 -1.11
CA LEU A 182 28.64 -6.79 -0.84
C LEU A 182 29.49 -6.33 0.34
N ARG A 183 29.44 -7.05 1.47
CA ARG A 183 30.21 -6.70 2.68
C ARG A 183 31.71 -6.67 2.41
N SER A 184 32.22 -7.55 1.54
CA SER A 184 33.65 -7.61 1.19
C SER A 184 34.11 -6.52 0.22
N LYS A 185 33.19 -5.96 -0.60
CA LYS A 185 33.52 -5.00 -1.67
C LYS A 185 33.08 -3.58 -1.38
N LEU A 186 32.09 -3.38 -0.51
CA LEU A 186 31.65 -2.04 -0.14
C LEU A 186 32.69 -1.33 0.74
N PRO A 187 32.86 -0.01 0.58
CA PRO A 187 33.59 0.82 1.52
C PRO A 187 33.01 0.73 2.94
N SER A 188 33.81 0.99 3.95
CA SER A 188 33.44 0.83 5.36
C SER A 188 32.24 1.70 5.80
N GLU A 189 32.05 2.85 5.14
CA GLU A 189 30.94 3.78 5.39
C GLU A 189 29.61 3.33 4.76
N LYS A 190 29.63 2.30 3.92
CA LYS A 190 28.44 1.75 3.27
C LYS A 190 28.07 0.38 3.82
N THR A 191 26.80 0.03 3.70
CA THR A 191 26.29 -1.27 4.18
C THR A 191 25.57 -2.04 3.06
N PRO A 192 25.58 -3.40 3.10
CA PRO A 192 24.75 -4.17 2.19
C PRO A 192 23.27 -3.81 2.26
N GLY A 193 22.71 -3.66 3.47
CA GLY A 193 21.32 -3.26 3.71
C GLY A 193 21.07 -2.97 5.18
N VAL A 194 19.91 -2.44 5.50
CA VAL A 194 19.52 -2.04 6.85
C VAL A 194 18.33 -2.86 7.34
N PHE A 195 18.41 -3.43 8.54
CA PHE A 195 17.26 -3.97 9.25
C PHE A 195 16.82 -2.95 10.33
N PHE A 196 15.77 -2.20 10.08
CA PHE A 196 15.34 -1.07 10.91
C PHE A 196 14.21 -1.48 11.88
N TYR A 197 14.22 -0.97 13.12
CA TYR A 197 13.18 -1.29 14.12
C TYR A 197 13.04 -0.25 15.24
N LYS A 198 13.37 1.02 14.98
CA LYS A 198 13.22 2.12 15.96
C LYS A 198 11.76 2.39 16.30
N THR A 199 10.91 2.45 15.28
CA THR A 199 9.49 2.82 15.39
C THR A 199 8.60 1.82 14.66
N GLN A 200 7.29 1.96 14.86
CA GLN A 200 6.28 1.13 14.18
C GLN A 200 6.04 1.54 12.70
N GLY A 201 6.56 2.69 12.25
CA GLY A 201 6.41 3.12 10.86
C GLY A 201 7.22 2.23 9.91
N GLY A 202 6.59 1.71 8.85
CA GLY A 202 7.24 0.87 7.84
C GLY A 202 7.55 -0.56 8.27
N ASP A 203 7.01 -1.02 9.41
CA ASP A 203 7.16 -2.38 9.93
C ASP A 203 6.69 -3.48 8.96
N GLN A 204 5.96 -3.12 7.90
CA GLN A 204 5.66 -4.01 6.77
C GLN A 204 6.91 -4.65 6.17
N GLY A 205 7.99 -3.88 6.00
CA GLY A 205 9.26 -4.39 5.49
C GLY A 205 9.86 -5.47 6.39
N THR A 206 9.94 -5.22 7.70
CA THR A 206 10.50 -6.18 8.66
C THR A 206 9.61 -7.40 8.86
N ARG A 207 8.28 -7.25 8.84
CA ARG A 207 7.35 -8.38 8.92
C ARG A 207 7.46 -9.27 7.67
N ALA A 208 7.37 -8.68 6.48
CA ALA A 208 7.49 -9.43 5.23
C ALA A 208 8.86 -10.11 5.12
N PHE A 209 9.95 -9.45 5.54
CA PHE A 209 11.27 -10.04 5.58
C PHE A 209 11.29 -11.27 6.49
N LEU A 210 10.83 -11.14 7.74
CA LEU A 210 10.87 -12.21 8.73
C LEU A 210 9.84 -13.33 8.50
N VAL A 211 8.79 -13.09 7.71
CA VAL A 211 7.85 -14.15 7.34
C VAL A 211 8.48 -15.12 6.33
N ASN A 212 9.44 -14.68 5.53
CA ASN A 212 10.04 -15.44 4.43
C ASN A 212 11.27 -16.27 4.85
N LEU A 213 12.45 -15.91 4.51
CA LEU A 213 13.78 -16.49 4.77
C LEU A 213 13.85 -18.04 4.68
N TYR A 214 13.76 -18.78 5.78
CA TYR A 214 13.79 -20.24 5.81
C TYR A 214 12.47 -20.88 5.35
N GLY A 215 11.39 -20.13 5.29
CA GLY A 215 10.07 -20.58 4.89
C GLY A 215 8.99 -19.71 5.51
N ASN A 216 7.77 -19.83 4.99
CA ASN A 216 6.66 -18.97 5.38
C ASN A 216 6.28 -19.16 6.85
N ALA A 217 6.82 -18.31 7.70
CA ALA A 217 6.42 -18.17 9.09
C ALA A 217 5.21 -17.22 9.14
N ARG A 218 4.01 -17.76 9.11
CA ARG A 218 2.79 -16.95 9.12
C ARG A 218 2.68 -16.10 10.38
N LEU A 219 2.27 -14.84 10.21
CA LEU A 219 1.98 -13.97 11.34
C LEU A 219 0.65 -14.38 12.01
N LEU A 220 -0.37 -14.66 11.20
CA LEU A 220 -1.70 -15.12 11.62
C LEU A 220 -1.99 -16.51 11.07
N ASN A 221 -2.85 -17.26 11.75
CA ASN A 221 -3.42 -18.50 11.26
C ASN A 221 -4.34 -18.26 10.03
N GLY A 222 -4.88 -19.33 9.45
CA GLY A 222 -5.61 -19.27 8.17
C GLY A 222 -6.93 -18.48 8.22
N ASP A 223 -7.58 -18.42 9.38
CA ASP A 223 -8.86 -17.75 9.59
C ASP A 223 -8.72 -16.38 10.29
N TYR A 224 -7.49 -15.91 10.50
CA TYR A 224 -7.16 -14.62 11.13
C TYR A 224 -7.57 -14.52 12.60
N SER A 225 -7.85 -15.63 13.25
CA SER A 225 -8.31 -15.66 14.66
C SER A 225 -7.16 -15.63 15.68
N GLN A 226 -5.93 -15.91 15.27
CA GLN A 226 -4.77 -16.01 16.15
C GLN A 226 -3.47 -15.59 15.49
N TYR A 227 -2.63 -14.87 16.22
CA TYR A 227 -1.21 -14.69 15.90
C TYR A 227 -0.46 -15.98 16.26
N VAL A 228 0.42 -16.41 15.34
CA VAL A 228 1.14 -17.70 15.42
C VAL A 228 2.63 -17.58 15.08
N PHE A 229 3.21 -16.39 15.18
CA PHE A 229 4.59 -16.09 14.77
C PHE A 229 5.61 -16.51 15.83
N ASN A 230 5.49 -17.75 16.39
CA ASN A 230 6.46 -18.37 17.29
C ASN A 230 6.80 -19.81 16.86
N THR A 231 6.56 -20.12 15.57
CA THR A 231 6.91 -21.40 14.96
C THR A 231 8.42 -21.58 14.84
N PRO A 232 8.93 -22.82 14.65
CA PRO A 232 10.36 -23.06 14.44
C PRO A 232 10.96 -22.23 13.27
N ASN A 233 10.19 -21.98 12.20
CA ASN A 233 10.66 -21.13 11.11
C ASN A 233 10.73 -19.66 11.52
N ALA A 234 9.78 -19.15 12.28
CA ALA A 234 9.82 -17.77 12.81
C ALA A 234 11.06 -17.55 13.69
N VAL A 235 11.35 -18.53 14.56
CA VAL A 235 12.55 -18.50 15.41
C VAL A 235 13.82 -18.49 14.57
N LYS A 236 13.96 -19.38 13.55
CA LYS A 236 15.10 -19.42 12.66
C LYS A 236 15.26 -18.11 11.87
N ASN A 237 14.15 -17.52 11.38
CA ASN A 237 14.17 -16.29 10.61
C ASN A 237 14.68 -15.12 11.45
N LEU A 238 14.22 -14.98 12.69
CA LEU A 238 14.66 -13.91 13.59
C LEU A 238 16.09 -14.14 14.08
N ASP A 239 16.47 -15.38 14.42
CA ASP A 239 17.84 -15.74 14.82
C ASP A 239 18.85 -15.43 13.73
N TRP A 240 18.56 -15.83 12.48
CA TRP A 240 19.39 -15.50 11.32
C TRP A 240 19.56 -13.98 11.17
N THR A 241 18.47 -13.22 11.29
CA THR A 241 18.49 -11.77 11.14
C THR A 241 19.35 -11.10 12.22
N VAL A 242 19.23 -11.55 13.47
CA VAL A 242 20.08 -11.07 14.58
C VAL A 242 21.55 -11.40 14.31
N LYS A 243 21.86 -12.61 13.81
CA LYS A 243 23.22 -13.00 13.44
C LYS A 243 23.75 -12.15 12.28
N ALA A 244 22.93 -11.92 11.26
CA ALA A 244 23.29 -11.07 10.11
C ALA A 244 23.65 -9.64 10.54
N MET A 245 22.93 -9.07 11.50
CA MET A 245 23.27 -7.77 12.09
C MET A 245 24.59 -7.82 12.86
N LYS A 246 24.80 -8.84 13.71
CA LYS A 246 26.04 -9.01 14.48
C LYS A 246 27.29 -9.20 13.62
N THR A 247 27.14 -9.84 12.46
CA THR A 247 28.25 -10.10 11.52
C THR A 247 28.43 -9.00 10.48
N GLY A 248 27.58 -7.96 10.48
CA GLY A 248 27.64 -6.86 9.53
C GLY A 248 27.17 -7.21 8.12
N LEU A 249 26.46 -8.33 7.92
CA LEU A 249 25.75 -8.64 6.68
C LEU A 249 24.54 -7.72 6.51
N LEU A 250 23.93 -7.29 7.62
CA LEU A 250 22.94 -6.23 7.67
C LEU A 250 23.36 -5.19 8.71
N PHE A 251 23.07 -3.94 8.46
CA PHE A 251 23.27 -2.88 9.44
C PHE A 251 22.17 -2.97 10.53
N ASP A 252 22.60 -2.88 11.81
CA ASP A 252 21.68 -2.84 12.94
C ASP A 252 20.99 -1.47 13.04
N GLY A 253 19.79 -1.40 12.52
CA GLY A 253 18.96 -0.18 12.46
C GLY A 253 18.12 0.06 13.71
N LYS A 254 18.61 -0.28 14.93
CA LYS A 254 17.92 -0.07 16.21
C LYS A 254 17.46 1.38 16.44
N ASP A 255 18.23 2.34 15.96
CA ASP A 255 17.99 3.77 16.08
C ASP A 255 17.44 4.39 14.78
N MET A 256 17.07 3.56 13.79
CA MET A 256 16.59 3.99 12.48
C MET A 256 15.10 3.70 12.29
N THR A 257 14.42 4.70 11.74
CA THR A 257 13.06 4.54 11.19
C THR A 257 13.14 3.89 9.79
N SER A 258 12.01 3.48 9.26
CA SER A 258 11.92 3.04 7.85
C SER A 258 12.36 4.14 6.87
N ASN A 259 12.03 5.40 7.17
CA ASN A 259 12.43 6.53 6.33
C ASN A 259 13.94 6.71 6.33
N ASP A 260 14.62 6.57 7.48
CA ASP A 260 16.08 6.63 7.56
C ASP A 260 16.71 5.53 6.71
N ALA A 261 16.18 4.30 6.79
CA ALA A 261 16.68 3.16 6.00
C ALA A 261 16.44 3.33 4.48
N ILE A 262 15.26 3.86 4.09
CA ILE A 262 14.97 4.19 2.70
C ILE A 262 15.89 5.30 2.21
N GLN A 263 16.14 6.33 3.03
CA GLN A 263 17.04 7.42 2.68
C GLN A 263 18.48 6.91 2.46
N MET A 264 18.98 6.01 3.31
CA MET A 264 20.28 5.35 3.08
C MET A 264 20.34 4.63 1.73
N PHE A 265 19.26 3.96 1.32
CA PHE A 265 19.19 3.33 0.00
C PHE A 265 19.17 4.37 -1.12
N VAL A 266 18.34 5.39 -1.01
CA VAL A 266 18.20 6.47 -2.00
C VAL A 266 19.53 7.22 -2.21
N GLU A 267 20.31 7.43 -1.15
CA GLU A 267 21.64 8.05 -1.18
C GLU A 267 22.78 7.07 -1.48
N SER A 268 22.45 5.80 -1.74
CA SER A 268 23.42 4.73 -1.99
C SER A 268 24.42 4.48 -0.84
N ASN A 269 24.01 4.76 0.39
CA ASN A 269 24.72 4.35 1.61
C ASN A 269 24.38 2.91 2.00
N ALA A 270 23.26 2.37 1.50
CA ALA A 270 22.89 0.96 1.50
C ALA A 270 22.70 0.45 0.07
N ALA A 271 23.20 -0.76 -0.24
CA ALA A 271 23.07 -1.36 -1.55
C ALA A 271 21.63 -1.85 -1.83
N HIS A 272 20.87 -2.18 -0.78
CA HIS A 272 19.47 -2.56 -0.90
C HIS A 272 18.64 -2.09 0.29
N THR A 273 17.31 -2.11 0.10
CA THR A 273 16.32 -1.88 1.15
C THR A 273 15.33 -3.05 1.22
N ILE A 274 14.79 -3.32 2.42
CA ILE A 274 13.74 -4.33 2.66
C ILE A 274 12.33 -3.73 2.66
N LEU A 275 12.20 -2.46 2.30
CA LEU A 275 10.90 -1.78 2.18
C LEU A 275 10.94 -0.84 0.98
N TYR A 276 10.36 -1.28 -0.12
CA TYR A 276 10.20 -0.46 -1.32
C TYR A 276 8.90 -0.79 -2.03
N SER A 277 8.43 0.14 -2.86
CA SER A 277 7.19 -0.02 -3.62
C SER A 277 7.20 0.88 -4.86
N PRO A 278 6.32 0.66 -5.84
CA PRO A 278 6.17 1.57 -6.98
C PRO A 278 5.84 3.01 -6.55
N GLN A 279 5.07 3.19 -5.47
CA GLN A 279 4.74 4.51 -4.92
C GLN A 279 5.99 5.20 -4.38
N LEU A 280 6.82 4.49 -3.59
CA LEU A 280 8.10 5.01 -3.11
C LEU A 280 9.04 5.32 -4.26
N ASN A 281 9.08 4.45 -5.27
CA ASN A 281 9.90 4.69 -6.46
C ASN A 281 9.52 6.01 -7.14
N LYS A 282 8.22 6.26 -7.30
CA LYS A 282 7.72 7.51 -7.89
C LYS A 282 8.03 8.73 -7.02
N MET A 283 7.92 8.61 -5.69
CA MET A 283 8.25 9.68 -4.73
C MET A 283 9.72 10.09 -4.79
N TYR A 284 10.62 9.13 -5.06
CA TYR A 284 12.06 9.32 -5.13
C TYR A 284 12.60 9.40 -6.56
N ASP A 285 11.75 9.51 -7.58
CA ASP A 285 12.14 9.67 -8.96
C ASP A 285 12.98 10.95 -9.15
N GLY A 286 14.14 10.83 -9.80
CA GLY A 286 15.12 11.91 -9.94
C GLY A 286 15.82 12.36 -8.64
N LYS A 287 15.56 11.69 -7.50
CA LYS A 287 16.16 12.01 -6.20
C LYS A 287 17.14 10.95 -5.70
N ARG A 288 17.13 9.75 -6.29
CA ARG A 288 18.10 8.69 -5.98
C ARG A 288 19.47 9.14 -6.47
N ASN A 289 20.51 8.81 -5.72
CA ASN A 289 21.85 9.28 -6.05
C ASN A 289 22.89 8.16 -5.90
N TYR A 290 23.45 7.73 -7.03
CA TYR A 290 24.68 6.95 -7.08
C TYR A 290 25.72 7.65 -7.94
N LYS A 291 26.83 8.08 -7.34
CA LYS A 291 27.91 8.79 -8.02
C LYS A 291 27.40 10.04 -8.80
N GLY A 292 26.46 10.78 -8.22
CA GLY A 292 25.91 12.02 -8.83
C GLY A 292 24.83 11.79 -9.89
N LYS A 293 24.34 10.56 -10.05
CA LYS A 293 23.28 10.22 -11.02
C LYS A 293 22.15 9.47 -10.34
N ASP A 294 20.94 9.60 -10.89
CA ASP A 294 19.82 8.74 -10.51
C ASP A 294 20.12 7.29 -10.89
N PHE A 295 19.76 6.35 -10.01
CA PHE A 295 20.00 4.94 -10.24
C PHE A 295 18.70 4.15 -10.44
N THR A 296 18.79 2.98 -11.06
CA THR A 296 17.67 2.08 -11.33
C THR A 296 17.47 1.13 -10.14
N PRO A 297 16.34 1.19 -9.41
CA PRO A 297 16.02 0.18 -8.40
C PRO A 297 15.53 -1.10 -9.05
N ILE A 298 16.21 -2.22 -8.81
CA ILE A 298 15.74 -3.57 -9.19
C ILE A 298 14.86 -4.11 -8.08
N TYR A 299 13.60 -4.40 -8.36
CA TYR A 299 12.68 -5.01 -7.41
C TYR A 299 12.88 -6.51 -7.30
N MET A 300 12.91 -6.99 -6.07
CA MET A 300 13.05 -8.41 -5.75
C MET A 300 12.03 -8.84 -4.71
N PRO A 301 11.45 -10.05 -4.83
CA PRO A 301 10.69 -10.63 -3.73
C PRO A 301 11.65 -10.93 -2.56
N PHE A 302 11.11 -11.15 -1.37
CA PHE A 302 11.92 -11.59 -0.24
C PHE A 302 12.47 -13.00 -0.50
N PRO A 303 13.72 -13.29 -0.10
CA PRO A 303 14.29 -14.64 -0.24
C PRO A 303 13.47 -15.64 0.58
N ASN A 304 13.19 -16.82 -0.01
CA ASN A 304 12.44 -17.87 0.63
C ASN A 304 12.98 -19.24 0.23
N SER A 305 13.43 -20.02 1.21
CA SER A 305 14.13 -21.28 0.96
C SER A 305 13.21 -22.50 0.82
N SER A 306 11.91 -22.37 1.08
CA SER A 306 11.00 -23.53 1.12
C SER A 306 9.75 -23.41 0.25
N SER A 307 9.38 -22.22 -0.17
CA SER A 307 8.13 -21.98 -0.89
C SER A 307 8.15 -20.66 -1.66
N ALA A 308 7.03 -20.33 -2.33
CA ALA A 308 6.87 -19.02 -2.92
C ALA A 308 6.91 -17.91 -1.83
N PRO A 309 7.51 -16.76 -2.12
CA PRO A 309 7.57 -15.65 -1.17
C PRO A 309 6.15 -15.13 -0.85
N VAL A 310 6.02 -14.52 0.33
CA VAL A 310 4.80 -13.85 0.77
C VAL A 310 5.09 -12.36 0.94
N LEU A 311 4.31 -11.50 0.29
CA LEU A 311 4.50 -10.06 0.33
C LEU A 311 3.36 -9.38 1.10
N GLU A 312 3.70 -8.39 1.89
CA GLU A 312 2.72 -7.40 2.31
C GLU A 312 2.46 -6.42 1.16
N PHE A 313 1.30 -5.80 1.16
CA PHE A 313 0.92 -4.85 0.12
C PHE A 313 0.19 -3.65 0.70
N LEU A 314 0.26 -2.53 0.00
CA LEU A 314 -0.55 -1.37 0.25
C LEU A 314 -1.84 -1.49 -0.58
N ALA A 315 -2.96 -1.13 0.01
CA ALA A 315 -4.19 -0.84 -0.71
C ALA A 315 -4.64 0.56 -0.32
N GLY A 316 -5.17 1.29 -1.27
CA GLY A 316 -5.73 2.61 -1.06
C GLY A 316 -7.05 2.76 -1.77
N GLY A 317 -7.92 3.56 -1.17
CA GLY A 317 -9.23 3.80 -1.72
C GLY A 317 -9.98 4.89 -0.96
N ALA A 318 -11.24 5.09 -1.30
CA ALA A 318 -12.04 6.12 -0.66
C ALA A 318 -13.22 5.54 0.10
N CYS A 319 -13.59 6.20 1.20
CA CYS A 319 -14.77 5.91 1.98
C CYS A 319 -15.65 7.16 2.10
N ILE A 320 -16.93 6.94 2.40
CA ILE A 320 -17.94 7.99 2.56
C ILE A 320 -18.47 7.94 3.99
N PHE A 321 -18.42 9.07 4.71
CA PHE A 321 -19.05 9.19 6.01
C PHE A 321 -20.55 9.35 5.90
N LYS A 322 -21.29 8.75 6.84
CA LYS A 322 -22.75 8.88 6.92
C LYS A 322 -23.16 10.33 7.20
N THR A 323 -24.16 10.77 6.49
CA THR A 323 -24.85 12.06 6.75
C THR A 323 -26.37 11.88 6.60
N SER A 324 -27.16 12.65 7.32
CA SER A 324 -28.61 12.71 7.13
C SER A 324 -29.02 13.42 5.83
N ASN A 325 -28.08 14.14 5.20
CA ASN A 325 -28.32 14.87 3.97
C ASN A 325 -28.14 13.98 2.74
N LYS A 326 -29.22 13.42 2.23
CA LYS A 326 -29.25 12.54 1.05
C LYS A 326 -28.65 13.18 -0.22
N HIS A 327 -28.75 14.52 -0.38
CA HIS A 327 -28.10 15.19 -1.51
C HIS A 327 -26.58 15.18 -1.41
N ARG A 328 -26.05 15.40 -0.19
CA ARG A 328 -24.60 15.26 0.04
C ARG A 328 -24.13 13.83 -0.24
N THR A 329 -24.82 12.82 0.30
CA THR A 329 -24.47 11.40 0.03
C THR A 329 -24.47 11.09 -1.47
N LYS A 330 -25.50 11.53 -2.23
CA LYS A 330 -25.58 11.29 -3.68
C LYS A 330 -24.46 12.01 -4.43
N ALA A 331 -24.16 13.27 -4.06
CA ALA A 331 -23.07 14.04 -4.66
C ALA A 331 -21.70 13.39 -4.39
N THR A 332 -21.47 12.93 -3.16
CA THR A 332 -20.23 12.26 -2.76
C THR A 332 -20.03 10.93 -3.51
N LYS A 333 -21.09 10.11 -3.62
CA LYS A 333 -21.06 8.86 -4.42
C LYS A 333 -20.73 9.15 -5.89
N LYS A 334 -21.28 10.25 -6.45
CA LYS A 334 -21.00 10.65 -7.83
C LYS A 334 -19.54 11.07 -8.03
N PHE A 335 -18.97 11.84 -7.09
CA PHE A 335 -17.57 12.21 -7.14
C PHE A 335 -16.63 10.99 -6.97
N LEU A 336 -16.95 10.08 -6.05
CA LEU A 336 -16.21 8.83 -5.89
C LEU A 336 -16.24 7.98 -7.16
N HIS A 337 -17.41 7.83 -7.76
CA HIS A 337 -17.57 7.08 -9.01
C HIS A 337 -16.74 7.71 -10.14
N PHE A 338 -16.79 9.04 -10.31
CA PHE A 338 -15.96 9.75 -11.29
C PHE A 338 -14.46 9.47 -11.06
N MET A 339 -13.98 9.64 -9.84
CA MET A 339 -12.57 9.38 -9.49
C MET A 339 -12.12 7.96 -9.87
N ALA A 340 -13.00 6.98 -9.72
CA ALA A 340 -12.67 5.56 -9.84
C ALA A 340 -12.94 4.97 -11.22
N THR A 341 -13.85 5.56 -12.03
CA THR A 341 -14.37 4.92 -13.25
C THR A 341 -14.43 5.81 -14.48
N ASP A 342 -14.21 7.12 -14.36
CA ASP A 342 -14.14 7.98 -15.54
C ASP A 342 -12.99 7.52 -16.46
N GLU A 343 -13.25 7.43 -17.76
CA GLU A 343 -12.32 6.86 -18.75
C GLU A 343 -10.94 7.53 -18.75
N VAL A 344 -10.88 8.82 -18.45
CA VAL A 344 -9.64 9.60 -18.43
C VAL A 344 -9.08 9.71 -17.01
N TRP A 345 -9.95 10.04 -16.03
CA TRP A 345 -9.49 10.38 -14.69
C TRP A 345 -9.15 9.17 -13.84
N ALA A 346 -9.82 8.02 -14.02
CA ALA A 346 -9.40 6.80 -13.32
C ALA A 346 -7.95 6.44 -13.63
N GLN A 347 -7.54 6.55 -14.92
CA GLN A 347 -6.15 6.33 -15.33
C GLN A 347 -5.19 7.36 -14.70
N LYS A 348 -5.56 8.64 -14.72
CA LYS A 348 -4.76 9.71 -14.10
C LYS A 348 -4.61 9.51 -12.59
N VAL A 349 -5.68 9.08 -11.90
CA VAL A 349 -5.65 8.76 -10.46
C VAL A 349 -4.64 7.66 -10.19
N ILE A 350 -4.66 6.56 -10.94
CA ILE A 350 -3.67 5.48 -10.79
C ILE A 350 -2.25 5.99 -11.03
N ASN A 351 -2.03 6.71 -12.11
CA ASN A 351 -0.72 7.27 -12.44
C ASN A 351 -0.22 8.22 -11.33
N ALA A 352 -1.12 9.00 -10.71
CA ALA A 352 -0.77 9.91 -9.62
C ALA A 352 -0.40 9.16 -8.33
N THR A 353 -1.03 8.00 -8.04
CA THR A 353 -0.66 7.18 -6.87
C THR A 353 0.66 6.44 -7.06
N GLY A 354 1.09 6.20 -8.29
CA GLY A 354 2.23 5.32 -8.62
C GLY A 354 1.97 3.84 -8.36
N GLY A 355 0.74 3.46 -7.97
CA GLY A 355 0.34 2.08 -7.71
C GLY A 355 -0.23 1.36 -8.92
N PHE A 356 -0.77 0.16 -8.66
CA PHE A 356 -1.51 -0.63 -9.65
C PHE A 356 -3.01 -0.45 -9.45
N PRO A 357 -3.80 -0.43 -10.52
CA PRO A 357 -5.25 -0.31 -10.40
C PRO A 357 -5.86 -1.50 -9.68
N ALA A 358 -6.84 -1.24 -8.83
CA ALA A 358 -7.65 -2.28 -8.21
C ALA A 358 -8.60 -2.92 -9.23
N SER A 359 -9.00 -2.18 -10.26
CA SER A 359 -9.91 -2.62 -11.32
C SER A 359 -9.15 -3.00 -12.59
N SER A 360 -9.49 -4.14 -13.19
CA SER A 360 -8.97 -4.58 -14.49
C SER A 360 -9.45 -3.73 -15.68
N LYS A 361 -10.40 -2.81 -15.47
CA LYS A 361 -10.81 -1.83 -16.49
C LYS A 361 -9.79 -0.71 -16.68
N VAL A 362 -8.92 -0.48 -15.71
CA VAL A 362 -7.87 0.54 -15.75
C VAL A 362 -6.54 -0.14 -15.99
N SER A 363 -5.76 0.33 -16.94
CA SER A 363 -4.47 -0.26 -17.31
C SER A 363 -3.30 0.46 -16.64
N VAL A 364 -2.16 -0.24 -16.53
CA VAL A 364 -0.88 0.39 -16.19
C VAL A 364 -0.16 0.73 -17.49
N GLU A 365 -0.10 2.01 -17.79
CA GLU A 365 0.62 2.49 -18.96
C GLU A 365 2.09 2.74 -18.60
N THR A 366 2.92 1.71 -18.73
CA THR A 366 4.36 1.84 -18.52
C THR A 366 5.14 0.95 -19.47
N LYS A 367 6.34 1.41 -19.86
CA LYS A 367 7.35 0.61 -20.56
C LYS A 367 8.51 0.24 -19.62
N ASP A 368 8.49 0.71 -18.39
CA ASP A 368 9.50 0.40 -17.40
C ASP A 368 9.40 -1.09 -17.01
N PRO A 369 10.42 -1.90 -17.30
CA PRO A 369 10.39 -3.34 -17.00
C PRO A 369 10.32 -3.62 -15.49
N GLU A 370 10.83 -2.73 -14.65
CA GLU A 370 10.78 -2.88 -13.21
C GLU A 370 9.37 -2.63 -12.66
N ILE A 371 8.67 -1.65 -13.20
CA ILE A 371 7.25 -1.43 -12.87
C ILE A 371 6.40 -2.58 -13.39
N LEU A 372 6.63 -3.06 -14.63
CA LEU A 372 5.92 -4.24 -15.16
C LEU A 372 6.17 -5.48 -14.30
N TYR A 373 7.38 -5.66 -13.79
CA TYR A 373 7.69 -6.78 -12.89
C TYR A 373 6.90 -6.69 -11.57
N ASN A 374 6.63 -5.51 -11.05
CA ASN A 374 5.82 -5.35 -9.85
C ASN A 374 4.39 -5.90 -10.02
N SER A 375 3.85 -5.94 -11.24
CA SER A 375 2.57 -6.60 -11.51
C SER A 375 2.66 -8.13 -11.27
N VAL A 376 3.82 -8.73 -11.54
CA VAL A 376 4.08 -10.14 -11.26
C VAL A 376 4.13 -10.41 -9.75
N LEU A 377 4.62 -9.46 -8.96
CA LEU A 377 4.70 -9.58 -7.51
C LEU A 377 3.32 -9.65 -6.83
N GLN A 378 2.25 -9.13 -7.46
CA GLN A 378 0.90 -9.18 -6.88
C GLN A 378 0.41 -10.61 -6.61
N ARG A 379 0.88 -11.61 -7.35
CA ARG A 379 0.55 -13.02 -7.12
C ARG A 379 1.08 -13.58 -5.79
N PHE A 380 2.01 -12.87 -5.16
CA PHE A 380 2.61 -13.23 -3.89
C PHE A 380 2.00 -12.48 -2.70
N TYR A 381 0.91 -11.73 -2.89
CA TYR A 381 0.22 -11.07 -1.80
C TYR A 381 -0.21 -12.06 -0.73
N GLY A 382 0.21 -11.79 0.49
CA GLY A 382 -0.13 -12.57 1.68
C GLY A 382 -1.36 -12.04 2.39
N GLN A 383 -1.43 -12.34 3.67
CA GLN A 383 -2.49 -11.87 4.55
C GLN A 383 -2.42 -10.34 4.72
N TYR A 384 -3.57 -9.69 4.76
CA TYR A 384 -3.67 -8.26 5.06
C TYR A 384 -4.00 -8.06 6.54
N TYR A 385 -3.09 -7.46 7.29
CA TYR A 385 -3.17 -7.38 8.75
C TYR A 385 -3.83 -6.09 9.25
N ASN A 386 -3.81 -5.02 8.46
CA ASN A 386 -4.12 -3.67 8.92
C ASN A 386 -5.59 -3.47 9.36
N ASN A 387 -6.48 -4.39 8.99
CA ASN A 387 -7.91 -4.36 9.33
C ASN A 387 -8.30 -5.28 10.50
N ILE A 388 -7.32 -5.85 11.20
CA ILE A 388 -7.54 -6.79 12.32
C ILE A 388 -7.61 -6.00 13.62
N ASN A 389 -8.51 -6.40 14.52
CA ASN A 389 -8.58 -5.82 15.86
C ASN A 389 -7.21 -5.88 16.55
N GLY A 390 -6.86 -4.82 17.30
CA GLY A 390 -5.59 -4.76 18.01
C GLY A 390 -4.35 -4.66 17.11
N PHE A 391 -4.49 -4.43 15.80
CA PHE A 391 -3.34 -4.31 14.89
C PHE A 391 -2.35 -3.22 15.34
N GLY A 392 -2.84 -2.08 15.82
CA GLY A 392 -1.99 -1.02 16.36
C GLY A 392 -1.16 -1.48 17.58
N ASP A 393 -1.78 -2.21 18.50
CA ASP A 393 -1.11 -2.80 19.68
C ASP A 393 -0.06 -3.84 19.24
N MET A 394 -0.44 -4.75 18.33
CA MET A 394 0.46 -5.77 17.78
C MET A 394 1.74 -5.16 17.21
N ARG A 395 1.64 -4.05 16.48
CA ARG A 395 2.83 -3.34 15.94
C ARG A 395 3.77 -2.88 17.04
N GLY A 396 3.24 -2.44 18.19
CA GLY A 396 4.03 -2.13 19.40
C GLY A 396 4.75 -3.34 19.96
N TYR A 397 4.05 -4.48 20.05
CA TYR A 397 4.64 -5.74 20.50
C TYR A 397 5.69 -6.28 19.51
N TRP A 398 5.45 -6.14 18.21
CA TRP A 398 6.43 -6.48 17.17
C TRP A 398 7.74 -5.71 17.34
N ASN A 399 7.66 -4.40 17.45
CA ASN A 399 8.83 -3.55 17.66
C ASN A 399 9.58 -3.91 18.94
N THR A 400 8.84 -4.20 20.03
CA THR A 400 9.41 -4.65 21.30
C THR A 400 10.10 -6.01 21.18
N ALA A 401 9.52 -6.95 20.45
CA ALA A 401 10.12 -8.25 20.19
C ALA A 401 11.44 -8.13 19.43
N LEU A 402 11.50 -7.31 18.35
CA LEU A 402 12.73 -7.08 17.61
C LEU A 402 13.84 -6.47 18.48
N LYS A 403 13.52 -5.49 19.31
CA LYS A 403 14.47 -4.88 20.27
C LYS A 403 15.01 -5.90 21.28
N ASN A 404 14.12 -6.74 21.81
CA ASN A 404 14.50 -7.78 22.77
C ASN A 404 15.40 -8.85 22.12
N ALA A 405 15.07 -9.31 20.93
CA ALA A 405 15.89 -10.26 20.18
C ALA A 405 17.28 -9.70 19.86
N ALA A 406 17.35 -8.49 19.36
CA ALA A 406 18.62 -7.82 19.04
C ALA A 406 19.48 -7.57 20.28
N SER A 407 18.88 -7.37 21.48
CA SER A 407 19.59 -7.26 22.75
C SER A 407 20.15 -8.59 23.30
N GLY A 408 19.88 -9.72 22.62
CA GLY A 408 20.42 -11.04 22.97
C GLY A 408 19.50 -11.86 23.89
N LYS A 409 18.22 -11.49 24.08
CA LYS A 409 17.27 -12.34 24.76
C LYS A 409 16.97 -13.60 23.94
N ASP A 410 16.54 -14.67 24.61
CA ASP A 410 16.15 -15.92 23.95
C ASP A 410 15.02 -15.70 22.95
N ILE A 411 15.28 -16.08 21.69
CA ILE A 411 14.39 -15.79 20.55
C ILE A 411 13.01 -16.47 20.71
N GLN A 412 12.98 -17.74 21.16
CA GLN A 412 11.71 -18.44 21.36
C GLN A 412 10.88 -17.72 22.42
N SER A 413 11.44 -17.40 23.56
CA SER A 413 10.78 -16.68 24.65
C SER A 413 10.27 -15.31 24.19
N VAL A 414 11.04 -14.58 23.38
CA VAL A 414 10.65 -13.28 22.82
C VAL A 414 9.41 -13.42 21.92
N LEU A 415 9.39 -14.43 21.05
CA LEU A 415 8.28 -14.66 20.13
C LEU A 415 7.04 -15.21 20.85
N ASP A 416 7.20 -16.02 21.90
CA ASP A 416 6.08 -16.49 22.72
C ASP A 416 5.38 -15.33 23.44
N VAL A 417 6.15 -14.37 23.95
CA VAL A 417 5.60 -13.13 24.54
C VAL A 417 4.88 -12.32 23.48
N PHE A 418 5.49 -12.13 22.29
CA PHE A 418 4.87 -11.42 21.17
C PHE A 418 3.52 -12.03 20.78
N VAL A 419 3.46 -13.35 20.60
CA VAL A 419 2.25 -14.07 20.19
C VAL A 419 1.17 -13.98 21.29
N ARG A 420 1.53 -14.17 22.54
CA ARG A 420 0.61 -14.05 23.68
C ARG A 420 -0.03 -12.65 23.74
N ASP A 421 0.80 -11.60 23.67
CA ASP A 421 0.34 -10.23 23.87
C ASP A 421 -0.47 -9.74 22.65
N SER A 422 -0.08 -10.15 21.43
CA SER A 422 -0.83 -9.91 20.21
C SER A 422 -2.19 -10.61 20.20
N ASN A 423 -2.28 -11.87 20.68
CA ASN A 423 -3.54 -12.58 20.82
C ASN A 423 -4.47 -11.96 21.88
N ASN A 424 -3.93 -11.37 22.92
CA ASN A 424 -4.73 -10.63 23.88
C ASN A 424 -5.31 -9.34 23.28
N SER A 425 -4.62 -8.70 22.33
CA SER A 425 -5.14 -7.50 21.66
C SER A 425 -6.26 -7.78 20.66
N LEU A 426 -6.36 -9.01 20.11
CA LEU A 426 -7.48 -9.43 19.25
C LEU A 426 -8.85 -9.40 19.96
N LYS A 427 -8.86 -9.51 21.31
CA LYS A 427 -10.06 -9.58 22.12
C LYS A 427 -10.63 -8.19 22.48
N LYS A 428 -9.88 -7.14 22.24
CA LYS A 428 -10.30 -5.75 22.45
C LYS A 428 -11.15 -5.25 21.27
#